data_dca614c3529cf0100bc212646ac7e1d6
#
_entry.id   dca614c3529cf0100bc212646ac7e1d6
#
_cell.length_a   1.000
_cell.length_b   1.000
_cell.length_c   1.000
_cell.angle_alpha   90.00
_cell.angle_beta   90.00
_cell.angle_gamma   90.00
#
_symmetry.space_group_name_H-M   'P 1'
#
loop_
_entity.id
_entity.type
_entity.pdbx_description
1 polymer ?
#
loop_
_entity_poly.entity_id
_entity_poly.type
_entity_poly.pdbx_seq_one_letter_code
_entity_poly.pdbx_strand_id
1 'polypeptide(L)'
;MTTRPIYLDYSATTPVDPRVVEKMVPWLYENFGNPASRSHAFGWESEEAVERAREEVAKLVNADPREIVWTSGATESDNLAIKGAANFYAERGKHIITVKTEHKAVLDTCRELERQGFEVTYLDVKDNGLIDLDTFKAALRPDTVLVSVMMVNNEIGVIQDVETLGEICREKGIIFHVDAAQATGKVEIDLQKLKVDLMSFSAHKTYGPKGIGALYVRRKPRVRIEAQMHGGGHERGFRSGTLATHQIVGMGEAFRLAREEMGTENERIRMLRDRLWNGLSQIEEVYLNGDMDQRVPHNLNVSFNYVEGESLIMAIKELAVSSGSACTSASLEPSYVLRALGRNDELAHSSIRFTLGRFTTEQEVDFAVELIKSRVGKLRDMSPLWEMAKEGIDLNTVQWAAH
;
A
#
# COMPACT_ATOMS: atom_id res chain seq x y z
N MET A 1 -13.00 18.75 -26.03
CA MET A 1 -13.02 17.93 -24.81
C MET A 1 -11.62 17.32 -24.70
N THR A 2 -10.87 17.63 -23.66
CA THR A 2 -9.58 16.96 -23.40
C THR A 2 -9.90 15.52 -23.06
N THR A 3 -9.43 14.59 -23.88
CA THR A 3 -9.51 13.16 -23.57
C THR A 3 -8.73 12.90 -22.29
N ARG A 4 -9.34 12.17 -21.33
CA ARG A 4 -8.64 11.79 -20.10
C ARG A 4 -7.45 10.89 -20.45
N PRO A 5 -6.31 10.99 -19.71
CA PRO A 5 -5.19 10.09 -19.91
C PRO A 5 -5.57 8.64 -19.59
N ILE A 6 -4.85 7.69 -20.18
CA ILE A 6 -4.95 6.27 -19.81
C ILE A 6 -4.51 6.12 -18.35
N TYR A 7 -5.34 5.48 -17.51
CA TYR A 7 -5.09 5.37 -16.09
C TYR A 7 -4.23 4.15 -15.76
N LEU A 8 -2.99 4.39 -15.35
CA LEU A 8 -2.01 3.38 -14.93
C LEU A 8 -1.45 3.69 -13.53
N ASP A 9 -2.31 4.16 -12.62
CA ASP A 9 -1.95 4.55 -11.24
C ASP A 9 -2.87 3.93 -10.18
N TYR A 10 -3.23 2.66 -10.37
CA TYR A 10 -4.16 1.91 -9.49
C TYR A 10 -3.65 1.69 -8.06
N SER A 11 -2.34 1.88 -7.78
CA SER A 11 -1.82 1.86 -6.42
C SER A 11 -2.03 3.18 -5.67
N ALA A 12 -2.27 4.29 -6.37
CA ALA A 12 -2.65 5.55 -5.72
C ALA A 12 -4.11 5.51 -5.25
N THR A 13 -5.00 5.10 -6.14
CA THR A 13 -6.43 4.86 -5.87
C THR A 13 -7.03 4.08 -7.04
N THR A 14 -8.20 3.50 -6.81
CA THR A 14 -8.99 2.86 -7.87
C THR A 14 -10.29 3.63 -8.10
N PRO A 15 -10.92 3.55 -9.28
CA PRO A 15 -12.32 3.90 -9.39
C PRO A 15 -13.15 2.97 -8.50
N VAL A 16 -14.26 3.45 -7.98
CA VAL A 16 -15.23 2.58 -7.33
C VAL A 16 -15.90 1.70 -8.39
N ASP A 17 -15.96 0.39 -8.18
CA ASP A 17 -16.64 -0.51 -9.11
C ASP A 17 -18.13 -0.11 -9.22
N PRO A 18 -18.71 -0.06 -10.43
CA PRO A 18 -20.13 0.31 -10.60
C PRO A 18 -21.07 -0.53 -9.75
N ARG A 19 -20.79 -1.82 -9.57
CA ARG A 19 -21.57 -2.73 -8.71
C ARG A 19 -21.52 -2.31 -7.24
N VAL A 20 -20.38 -1.78 -6.80
CA VAL A 20 -20.21 -1.21 -5.45
C VAL A 20 -21.02 0.07 -5.29
N VAL A 21 -20.97 0.96 -6.29
CA VAL A 21 -21.75 2.22 -6.30
C VAL A 21 -23.25 1.92 -6.16
N GLU A 22 -23.77 0.97 -6.94
CA GLU A 22 -25.17 0.55 -6.87
C GLU A 22 -25.59 0.09 -5.47
N LYS A 23 -24.70 -0.59 -4.74
CA LYS A 23 -24.94 -1.01 -3.36
C LYS A 23 -24.90 0.15 -2.35
N MET A 24 -24.06 1.16 -2.61
CA MET A 24 -23.89 2.31 -1.73
C MET A 24 -25.05 3.31 -1.81
N VAL A 25 -25.55 3.58 -3.00
CA VAL A 25 -26.50 4.67 -3.28
C VAL A 25 -27.75 4.65 -2.40
N PRO A 26 -28.45 3.53 -2.15
CA PRO A 26 -29.65 3.50 -1.28
C PRO A 26 -29.36 3.99 0.15
N TRP A 27 -28.15 3.82 0.66
CA TRP A 27 -27.75 4.22 2.02
C TRP A 27 -27.47 5.71 2.18
N LEU A 28 -27.49 6.47 1.08
CA LEU A 28 -27.32 7.92 1.11
C LEU A 28 -28.62 8.67 1.38
N TYR A 29 -29.79 8.13 0.98
CA TYR A 29 -31.06 8.86 1.04
C TYR A 29 -32.29 8.00 1.36
N GLU A 30 -32.33 6.72 1.03
CA GLU A 30 -33.46 5.83 1.36
C GLU A 30 -33.28 5.20 2.75
N ASN A 31 -32.16 4.51 2.96
CA ASN A 31 -31.84 3.74 4.16
C ASN A 31 -30.84 4.51 5.05
N PHE A 32 -31.11 5.76 5.32
CA PHE A 32 -30.20 6.70 5.96
C PHE A 32 -30.08 6.57 7.48
N GLY A 33 -30.63 5.53 8.09
CA GLY A 33 -30.68 5.35 9.52
C GLY A 33 -29.30 5.33 10.20
N ASN A 34 -29.23 5.80 11.43
CA ASN A 34 -28.03 5.70 12.25
C ASN A 34 -27.97 4.27 12.84
N PRO A 35 -26.92 3.48 12.58
CA PRO A 35 -26.81 2.12 13.09
C PRO A 35 -26.75 2.02 14.63
N ALA A 36 -26.49 3.14 15.34
CA ALA A 36 -26.57 3.18 16.80
C ALA A 36 -28.00 3.34 17.35
N SER A 37 -28.99 3.63 16.51
CA SER A 37 -30.38 3.80 16.91
C SER A 37 -31.05 2.44 17.08
N ARG A 38 -31.38 2.09 18.32
CA ARG A 38 -31.90 0.76 18.68
C ARG A 38 -33.47 0.69 18.80
N SER A 39 -34.15 1.82 18.64
CA SER A 39 -35.59 1.92 18.93
C SER A 39 -36.49 1.85 17.70
N HIS A 40 -35.97 1.76 16.49
CA HIS A 40 -36.75 1.79 15.26
C HIS A 40 -36.06 1.13 14.07
N ALA A 41 -36.80 0.76 13.05
CA ALA A 41 -36.35 0.01 11.88
C ALA A 41 -35.22 0.68 11.12
N PHE A 42 -35.19 1.99 10.97
CA PHE A 42 -34.06 2.70 10.29
C PHE A 42 -32.71 2.36 10.90
N GLY A 43 -32.62 2.31 12.23
CA GLY A 43 -31.41 1.94 12.91
C GLY A 43 -31.06 0.46 12.74
N TRP A 44 -32.03 -0.42 12.86
CA TRP A 44 -31.84 -1.88 12.74
C TRP A 44 -31.37 -2.28 11.35
N GLU A 45 -31.96 -1.71 10.29
CA GLU A 45 -31.54 -1.96 8.90
C GLU A 45 -30.10 -1.52 8.67
N SER A 46 -29.72 -0.35 9.17
CA SER A 46 -28.34 0.15 9.07
C SER A 46 -27.35 -0.69 9.87
N GLU A 47 -27.71 -1.12 11.08
CA GLU A 47 -26.88 -2.02 11.89
C GLU A 47 -26.67 -3.36 11.18
N GLU A 48 -27.72 -3.94 10.61
CA GLU A 48 -27.65 -5.20 9.85
C GLU A 48 -26.74 -5.05 8.62
N ALA A 49 -26.84 -3.94 7.89
CA ALA A 49 -25.99 -3.67 6.72
C ALA A 49 -24.52 -3.54 7.11
N VAL A 50 -24.24 -2.86 8.21
CA VAL A 50 -22.88 -2.72 8.77
C VAL A 50 -22.28 -4.09 9.13
N GLU A 51 -23.07 -4.95 9.81
CA GLU A 51 -22.59 -6.28 10.21
C GLU A 51 -22.40 -7.22 9.02
N ARG A 52 -23.28 -7.19 8.01
CA ARG A 52 -23.09 -7.94 6.75
C ARG A 52 -21.82 -7.50 6.03
N ALA A 53 -21.55 -6.20 5.96
CA ALA A 53 -20.31 -5.70 5.35
C ALA A 53 -19.07 -6.14 6.15
N ARG A 54 -19.16 -6.16 7.48
CA ARG A 54 -18.11 -6.66 8.37
C ARG A 54 -17.80 -8.14 8.10
N GLU A 55 -18.82 -8.95 7.88
CA GLU A 55 -18.66 -10.36 7.50
C GLU A 55 -17.93 -10.51 6.17
N GLU A 56 -18.23 -9.70 5.16
CA GLU A 56 -17.56 -9.80 3.86
C GLU A 56 -16.09 -9.38 3.94
N VAL A 57 -15.76 -8.36 4.73
CA VAL A 57 -14.36 -8.01 5.01
C VAL A 57 -13.64 -9.16 5.71
N ALA A 58 -14.25 -9.74 6.73
CA ALA A 58 -13.69 -10.87 7.47
C ALA A 58 -13.49 -12.11 6.58
N LYS A 59 -14.43 -12.42 5.70
CA LYS A 59 -14.33 -13.56 4.76
C LYS A 59 -13.15 -13.42 3.79
N LEU A 60 -12.86 -12.22 3.28
CA LEU A 60 -11.74 -12.02 2.37
C LEU A 60 -10.39 -12.40 2.99
N VAL A 61 -10.24 -12.19 4.30
CA VAL A 61 -8.98 -12.41 5.02
C VAL A 61 -9.04 -13.60 5.98
N ASN A 62 -10.09 -14.41 5.92
CA ASN A 62 -10.35 -15.56 6.80
C ASN A 62 -10.25 -15.20 8.31
N ALA A 63 -10.97 -14.16 8.72
CA ALA A 63 -11.05 -13.69 10.11
C ALA A 63 -12.45 -13.89 10.70
N ASP A 64 -12.57 -13.78 12.04
CA ASP A 64 -13.86 -13.64 12.70
C ASP A 64 -14.35 -12.18 12.51
N PRO A 65 -15.63 -11.93 12.12
CA PRO A 65 -16.15 -10.56 11.98
C PRO A 65 -15.94 -9.70 13.22
N ARG A 66 -15.93 -10.29 14.41
CA ARG A 66 -15.68 -9.59 15.68
C ARG A 66 -14.23 -9.10 15.83
N GLU A 67 -13.32 -9.48 14.95
CA GLU A 67 -11.95 -9.01 14.89
C GLU A 67 -11.78 -7.80 13.97
N ILE A 68 -12.83 -7.40 13.25
CA ILE A 68 -12.81 -6.26 12.34
C ILE A 68 -13.33 -5.01 13.05
N VAL A 69 -12.59 -3.93 12.97
CA VAL A 69 -12.89 -2.59 13.52
C VAL A 69 -12.90 -1.59 12.36
N TRP A 70 -14.02 -0.86 12.21
CA TRP A 70 -14.13 0.15 11.16
C TRP A 70 -13.30 1.39 11.46
N THR A 71 -12.62 1.91 10.44
CA THR A 71 -11.82 3.13 10.47
C THR A 71 -12.09 3.99 9.24
N SER A 72 -11.50 5.16 9.15
CA SER A 72 -11.62 6.04 7.97
C SER A 72 -10.68 5.67 6.82
N GLY A 73 -9.80 4.70 7.01
CA GLY A 73 -8.81 4.27 6.02
C GLY A 73 -7.59 3.64 6.66
N ALA A 74 -6.62 3.21 5.83
CA ALA A 74 -5.41 2.55 6.31
C ALA A 74 -4.58 3.45 7.23
N THR A 75 -4.47 4.74 6.96
CA THR A 75 -3.73 5.68 7.81
C THR A 75 -4.26 5.71 9.24
N GLU A 76 -5.58 5.75 9.42
CA GLU A 76 -6.18 5.67 10.76
C GLU A 76 -5.96 4.28 11.36
N SER A 77 -6.10 3.22 10.59
CA SER A 77 -5.86 1.85 11.04
C SER A 77 -4.42 1.64 11.53
N ASP A 78 -3.43 2.16 10.79
CA ASP A 78 -2.01 2.10 11.18
C ASP A 78 -1.76 2.87 12.49
N ASN A 79 -2.31 4.08 12.61
CA ASN A 79 -2.21 4.86 13.83
C ASN A 79 -2.85 4.15 15.03
N LEU A 80 -4.06 3.62 14.86
CA LEU A 80 -4.76 2.89 15.90
C LEU A 80 -4.01 1.63 16.32
N ALA A 81 -3.48 0.88 15.36
CA ALA A 81 -2.71 -0.32 15.63
C ALA A 81 -1.39 -0.01 16.34
N ILE A 82 -0.57 0.85 15.76
CA ILE A 82 0.80 1.11 16.22
C ILE A 82 0.80 1.87 17.55
N LYS A 83 0.10 3.01 17.63
CA LYS A 83 -0.01 3.78 18.88
C LYS A 83 -0.76 3.01 19.95
N GLY A 84 -1.89 2.40 19.57
CA GLY A 84 -2.72 1.64 20.50
C GLY A 84 -1.99 0.47 21.12
N ALA A 85 -1.24 -0.30 20.33
CA ALA A 85 -0.43 -1.40 20.85
C ALA A 85 0.78 -0.90 21.64
N ALA A 86 1.55 0.04 21.13
CA ALA A 86 2.73 0.59 21.79
C ALA A 86 2.38 1.12 23.20
N ASN A 87 1.33 1.92 23.31
CA ASN A 87 0.90 2.48 24.59
C ASN A 87 0.39 1.39 25.55
N PHE A 88 -0.44 0.46 25.07
CA PHE A 88 -0.97 -0.60 25.91
C PHE A 88 0.12 -1.51 26.49
N TYR A 89 1.15 -1.80 25.69
CA TYR A 89 2.25 -2.69 26.09
C TYR A 89 3.49 -1.96 26.60
N ALA A 90 3.43 -0.64 26.84
CA ALA A 90 4.57 0.21 27.24
C ALA A 90 5.29 -0.24 28.53
N GLU A 91 4.56 -0.89 29.46
CA GLU A 91 5.16 -1.44 30.68
C GLU A 91 6.03 -2.68 30.41
N ARG A 92 5.84 -3.38 29.28
CA ARG A 92 6.64 -4.56 28.90
C ARG A 92 7.93 -4.17 28.19
N GLY A 93 7.99 -2.98 27.60
CA GLY A 93 9.12 -2.46 26.87
C GLY A 93 8.72 -1.28 25.97
N LYS A 94 9.72 -0.60 25.45
CA LYS A 94 9.52 0.60 24.61
C LYS A 94 10.28 0.52 23.27
N HIS A 95 10.62 -0.67 22.82
CA HIS A 95 11.28 -0.83 21.53
C HIS A 95 10.31 -1.33 20.46
N ILE A 96 10.38 -0.68 19.30
CA ILE A 96 9.56 -0.96 18.11
C ILE A 96 10.49 -1.23 16.93
N ILE A 97 10.14 -2.19 16.09
CA ILE A 97 10.84 -2.44 14.83
C ILE A 97 9.89 -2.17 13.68
N THR A 98 10.36 -1.44 12.70
CA THR A 98 9.70 -1.23 11.40
C THR A 98 10.73 -1.22 10.27
N VAL A 99 10.33 -0.90 9.05
CA VAL A 99 11.18 -0.96 7.85
C VAL A 99 11.31 0.42 7.22
N LYS A 100 12.46 0.78 6.70
CA LYS A 100 12.69 2.09 6.02
C LYS A 100 11.77 2.32 4.83
N THR A 101 11.27 1.26 4.21
CA THR A 101 10.41 1.31 3.02
C THR A 101 8.92 1.35 3.30
N GLU A 102 8.52 1.48 4.57
CA GLU A 102 7.11 1.58 4.98
C GLU A 102 6.43 2.83 4.41
N HIS A 103 5.10 2.78 4.34
CA HIS A 103 4.30 3.97 4.04
C HIS A 103 4.48 5.03 5.14
N LYS A 104 4.35 6.30 4.76
CA LYS A 104 4.49 7.43 5.72
C LYS A 104 3.54 7.35 6.91
N ALA A 105 2.35 6.75 6.74
CA ALA A 105 1.43 6.52 7.86
C ALA A 105 2.06 5.69 8.99
N VAL A 106 2.95 4.76 8.65
CA VAL A 106 3.71 3.96 9.64
C VAL A 106 4.94 4.73 10.12
N LEU A 107 5.77 5.26 9.21
CA LEU A 107 7.01 5.97 9.55
C LEU A 107 6.77 7.17 10.44
N ASP A 108 5.79 8.02 10.10
CA ASP A 108 5.50 9.24 10.85
C ASP A 108 4.84 8.91 12.20
N THR A 109 4.04 7.84 12.26
CA THR A 109 3.50 7.31 13.52
C THR A 109 4.60 6.79 14.44
N CYS A 110 5.60 6.08 13.89
CA CYS A 110 6.76 5.66 14.66
C CYS A 110 7.58 6.85 15.17
N ARG A 111 7.82 7.87 14.34
CA ARG A 111 8.50 9.11 14.76
C ARG A 111 7.75 9.84 15.87
N GLU A 112 6.42 9.82 15.85
CA GLU A 112 5.64 10.38 16.95
C GLU A 112 5.82 9.61 18.25
N LEU A 113 5.92 8.28 18.18
CA LEU A 113 6.21 7.45 19.36
C LEU A 113 7.64 7.67 19.88
N GLU A 114 8.63 7.94 19.02
CA GLU A 114 9.98 8.34 19.46
C GLU A 114 9.93 9.63 20.30
N ARG A 115 9.11 10.62 19.93
CA ARG A 115 8.91 11.83 20.75
C ARG A 115 8.27 11.53 22.11
N GLN A 116 7.55 10.42 22.22
CA GLN A 116 6.93 9.94 23.46
C GLN A 116 7.84 9.00 24.25
N GLY A 117 9.10 8.83 23.84
CA GLY A 117 10.12 8.07 24.55
C GLY A 117 10.18 6.59 24.20
N PHE A 118 9.64 6.18 23.04
CA PHE A 118 9.91 4.88 22.45
C PHE A 118 11.22 4.92 21.64
N GLU A 119 11.85 3.77 21.50
CA GLU A 119 12.97 3.55 20.60
C GLU A 119 12.49 2.79 19.36
N VAL A 120 12.86 3.25 18.17
CA VAL A 120 12.46 2.62 16.93
C VAL A 120 13.68 2.18 16.11
N THR A 121 13.73 0.91 15.74
CA THR A 121 14.68 0.40 14.75
C THR A 121 14.02 0.35 13.40
N TYR A 122 14.59 1.09 12.43
CA TYR A 122 14.17 1.11 11.04
C TYR A 122 15.08 0.19 10.24
N LEU A 123 14.60 -1.01 9.91
CA LEU A 123 15.36 -2.00 9.15
C LEU A 123 15.65 -1.54 7.72
N ASP A 124 16.85 -1.84 7.26
CA ASP A 124 17.17 -1.79 5.84
C ASP A 124 16.54 -2.98 5.10
N VAL A 125 16.40 -2.85 3.80
CA VAL A 125 16.00 -3.93 2.89
C VAL A 125 17.17 -4.28 1.97
N LYS A 126 17.10 -5.44 1.34
CA LYS A 126 18.03 -5.83 0.26
C LYS A 126 17.77 -4.97 -0.99
N ASP A 127 18.66 -5.05 -1.96
CA ASP A 127 18.55 -4.37 -3.26
C ASP A 127 17.29 -4.74 -4.06
N ASN A 128 16.71 -5.91 -3.78
CA ASN A 128 15.43 -6.36 -4.34
C ASN A 128 14.19 -5.94 -3.52
N GLY A 129 14.39 -5.23 -2.40
CA GLY A 129 13.30 -4.71 -1.55
C GLY A 129 12.81 -5.67 -0.46
N LEU A 130 13.35 -6.87 -0.36
CA LEU A 130 12.99 -7.84 0.68
C LEU A 130 13.76 -7.59 1.98
N ILE A 131 13.11 -7.87 3.10
CA ILE A 131 13.74 -7.86 4.42
C ILE A 131 14.70 -9.05 4.53
N ASP A 132 15.88 -8.81 5.08
CA ASP A 132 16.80 -9.88 5.45
C ASP A 132 16.42 -10.44 6.82
N LEU A 133 16.13 -11.75 6.88
CA LEU A 133 15.67 -12.40 8.12
C LEU A 133 16.72 -12.43 9.22
N ASP A 134 17.99 -12.52 8.87
CA ASP A 134 19.06 -12.51 9.88
C ASP A 134 19.22 -11.12 10.49
N THR A 135 19.14 -10.08 9.66
CA THR A 135 19.11 -8.69 10.13
C THR A 135 17.88 -8.43 11.01
N PHE A 136 16.70 -8.93 10.62
CA PHE A 136 15.49 -8.82 11.45
C PHE A 136 15.66 -9.49 12.81
N LYS A 137 16.15 -10.74 12.84
CA LYS A 137 16.38 -11.47 14.09
C LYS A 137 17.39 -10.77 14.99
N ALA A 138 18.47 -10.21 14.42
CA ALA A 138 19.50 -9.48 15.16
C ALA A 138 18.98 -8.16 15.77
N ALA A 139 17.96 -7.55 15.19
CA ALA A 139 17.35 -6.32 15.68
C ALA A 139 16.38 -6.55 16.87
N LEU A 140 15.94 -7.78 17.12
CA LEU A 140 15.02 -8.11 18.20
C LEU A 140 15.71 -7.98 19.56
N ARG A 141 15.07 -7.25 20.47
CA ARG A 141 15.55 -6.97 21.83
C ARG A 141 14.58 -7.56 22.87
N PRO A 142 15.00 -7.78 24.12
CA PRO A 142 14.10 -8.23 25.20
C PRO A 142 12.94 -7.26 25.47
N ASP A 143 13.12 -5.96 25.20
CA ASP A 143 12.13 -4.90 25.37
C ASP A 143 11.38 -4.54 24.06
N THR A 144 11.55 -5.33 23.00
CA THR A 144 10.75 -5.17 21.76
C THR A 144 9.31 -5.58 22.01
N VAL A 145 8.36 -4.65 21.83
CA VAL A 145 6.92 -4.89 22.07
C VAL A 145 6.10 -4.95 20.81
N LEU A 146 6.58 -4.33 19.74
CA LEU A 146 5.84 -4.21 18.47
C LEU A 146 6.80 -4.31 17.27
N VAL A 147 6.37 -5.06 16.28
CA VAL A 147 6.94 -5.07 14.93
C VAL A 147 5.84 -4.65 13.95
N SER A 148 6.14 -3.71 13.07
CA SER A 148 5.22 -3.26 12.00
C SER A 148 5.89 -3.36 10.64
N VAL A 149 5.31 -4.17 9.75
CA VAL A 149 5.84 -4.41 8.40
C VAL A 149 4.68 -4.39 7.40
N MET A 150 4.81 -3.64 6.31
CA MET A 150 3.81 -3.69 5.25
C MET A 150 3.94 -4.98 4.44
N MET A 151 2.81 -5.58 4.10
CA MET A 151 2.79 -6.84 3.34
C MET A 151 3.21 -6.63 1.88
N VAL A 152 2.75 -5.54 1.27
CA VAL A 152 3.04 -5.19 -0.14
C VAL A 152 3.48 -3.75 -0.21
N ASN A 153 4.68 -3.50 -0.73
CA ASN A 153 5.18 -2.15 -0.87
C ASN A 153 4.39 -1.36 -1.95
N ASN A 154 3.97 -0.16 -1.61
CA ASN A 154 3.13 0.68 -2.46
C ASN A 154 3.86 1.28 -3.68
N GLU A 155 5.20 1.33 -3.68
CA GLU A 155 5.99 1.87 -4.79
C GLU A 155 6.50 0.76 -5.71
N ILE A 156 7.15 -0.25 -5.15
CA ILE A 156 7.83 -1.31 -5.91
C ILE A 156 7.03 -2.61 -6.01
N GLY A 157 5.89 -2.72 -5.31
CA GLY A 157 5.01 -3.89 -5.38
C GLY A 157 5.54 -5.17 -4.74
N VAL A 158 6.68 -5.13 -4.07
CA VAL A 158 7.32 -6.30 -3.45
C VAL A 158 6.49 -6.82 -2.28
N ILE A 159 6.34 -8.13 -2.19
CA ILE A 159 5.60 -8.86 -1.15
C ILE A 159 6.60 -9.35 -0.10
N GLN A 160 6.44 -8.94 1.16
CA GLN A 160 7.27 -9.41 2.28
C GLN A 160 6.79 -10.77 2.81
N ASP A 161 7.72 -11.54 3.35
CA ASP A 161 7.45 -12.82 4.03
C ASP A 161 6.86 -12.59 5.43
N VAL A 162 5.59 -12.14 5.47
CA VAL A 162 4.88 -11.86 6.73
C VAL A 162 4.57 -13.14 7.52
N GLU A 163 4.58 -14.32 6.87
CA GLU A 163 4.40 -15.60 7.53
C GLU A 163 5.58 -15.90 8.46
N THR A 164 6.80 -15.90 7.93
CA THR A 164 8.01 -16.15 8.73
C THR A 164 8.24 -15.06 9.78
N LEU A 165 8.03 -13.80 9.45
CA LEU A 165 8.13 -12.70 10.43
C LEU A 165 7.11 -12.86 11.56
N GLY A 166 5.89 -13.24 11.25
CA GLY A 166 4.82 -13.48 12.21
C GLY A 166 5.12 -14.65 13.16
N GLU A 167 5.66 -15.76 12.65
CA GLU A 167 6.10 -16.90 13.47
C GLU A 167 7.16 -16.47 14.51
N ILE A 168 8.18 -15.74 14.06
CA ILE A 168 9.25 -15.24 14.94
C ILE A 168 8.68 -14.29 16.02
N CYS A 169 7.81 -13.36 15.64
CA CYS A 169 7.17 -12.45 16.58
C CYS A 169 6.32 -13.20 17.62
N ARG A 170 5.55 -14.20 17.16
CA ARG A 170 4.69 -15.01 18.02
C ARG A 170 5.48 -15.82 19.03
N GLU A 171 6.58 -16.44 18.63
CA GLU A 171 7.48 -17.19 19.53
C GLU A 171 8.07 -16.32 20.63
N LYS A 172 8.34 -15.04 20.33
CA LYS A 172 8.90 -14.07 21.29
C LYS A 172 7.85 -13.26 22.06
N GLY A 173 6.56 -13.49 21.79
CA GLY A 173 5.46 -12.74 22.42
C GLY A 173 5.41 -11.26 22.05
N ILE A 174 5.93 -10.91 20.88
CA ILE A 174 5.93 -9.56 20.30
C ILE A 174 4.66 -9.37 19.48
N ILE A 175 4.01 -8.22 19.60
CA ILE A 175 2.84 -7.87 18.79
C ILE A 175 3.30 -7.60 17.34
N PHE A 176 2.64 -8.23 16.38
CA PHE A 176 2.95 -8.07 14.97
C PHE A 176 1.80 -7.39 14.21
N HIS A 177 2.07 -6.19 13.72
CA HIS A 177 1.20 -5.39 12.87
C HIS A 177 1.63 -5.49 11.41
N VAL A 178 0.67 -5.61 10.51
CA VAL A 178 0.88 -5.62 9.05
C VAL A 178 0.01 -4.56 8.39
N ASP A 179 0.62 -3.62 7.68
CA ASP A 179 -0.10 -2.77 6.73
C ASP A 179 -0.39 -3.57 5.46
N ALA A 180 -1.66 -3.88 5.22
CA ALA A 180 -2.13 -4.64 4.07
C ALA A 180 -2.91 -3.78 3.06
N ALA A 181 -2.76 -2.45 3.08
CA ALA A 181 -3.50 -1.55 2.21
C ALA A 181 -3.31 -1.86 0.71
N GLN A 182 -2.14 -2.32 0.31
CA GLN A 182 -1.83 -2.72 -1.07
C GLN A 182 -2.03 -4.23 -1.34
N ALA A 183 -2.35 -5.04 -0.32
CA ALA A 183 -2.42 -6.49 -0.43
C ALA A 183 -3.82 -7.02 -0.73
N THR A 184 -4.87 -6.39 -0.19
CA THR A 184 -6.26 -6.86 -0.34
C THR A 184 -6.69 -6.95 -1.80
N GLY A 185 -7.26 -8.09 -2.18
CA GLY A 185 -7.65 -8.38 -3.56
C GLY A 185 -6.50 -8.67 -4.53
N LYS A 186 -5.25 -8.74 -4.05
CA LYS A 186 -4.05 -8.95 -4.86
C LYS A 186 -3.18 -10.10 -4.34
N VAL A 187 -3.22 -10.33 -3.04
CA VAL A 187 -2.54 -11.43 -2.36
C VAL A 187 -3.57 -12.18 -1.52
N GLU A 188 -3.47 -13.50 -1.47
CA GLU A 188 -4.28 -14.30 -0.56
C GLU A 188 -3.85 -14.03 0.88
N ILE A 189 -4.81 -13.70 1.74
CA ILE A 189 -4.59 -13.44 3.16
C ILE A 189 -5.43 -14.44 3.96
N ASP A 190 -4.78 -15.27 4.76
CA ASP A 190 -5.43 -16.22 5.66
C ASP A 190 -4.98 -15.98 7.11
N LEU A 191 -5.75 -15.19 7.85
CA LEU A 191 -5.44 -14.82 9.22
C LEU A 191 -5.63 -15.96 10.24
N GLN A 192 -6.16 -17.12 9.81
CA GLN A 192 -6.13 -18.33 10.64
C GLN A 192 -4.77 -19.01 10.58
N LYS A 193 -4.03 -18.85 9.49
CA LYS A 193 -2.68 -19.40 9.31
C LYS A 193 -1.62 -18.39 9.72
N LEU A 194 -1.70 -17.16 9.21
CA LEU A 194 -0.73 -16.10 9.50
C LEU A 194 -0.76 -15.71 10.99
N LYS A 195 0.42 -15.59 11.60
CA LYS A 195 0.59 -15.16 12.99
C LYS A 195 0.64 -13.64 13.12
N VAL A 196 -0.35 -12.97 12.51
CA VAL A 196 -0.51 -11.52 12.56
C VAL A 196 -1.48 -11.14 13.68
N ASP A 197 -1.19 -10.11 14.44
CA ASP A 197 -1.98 -9.65 15.57
C ASP A 197 -2.89 -8.47 15.20
N LEU A 198 -2.41 -7.60 14.32
CA LEU A 198 -3.08 -6.39 13.83
C LEU A 198 -2.84 -6.28 12.32
N MET A 199 -3.89 -5.97 11.55
CA MET A 199 -3.74 -5.80 10.10
C MET A 199 -4.63 -4.65 9.60
N SER A 200 -4.02 -3.72 8.87
CA SER A 200 -4.68 -2.51 8.35
C SER A 200 -5.17 -2.71 6.93
N PHE A 201 -6.41 -2.25 6.65
CA PHE A 201 -7.05 -2.35 5.34
C PHE A 201 -7.58 -1.00 4.86
N SER A 202 -7.62 -0.82 3.55
CA SER A 202 -8.21 0.33 2.87
C SER A 202 -9.18 -0.13 1.78
N ALA A 203 -10.33 0.53 1.64
CA ALA A 203 -11.30 0.19 0.60
C ALA A 203 -10.91 0.70 -0.79
N HIS A 204 -10.38 1.94 -0.87
CA HIS A 204 -10.22 2.63 -2.15
C HIS A 204 -9.09 2.09 -3.04
N LYS A 205 -8.32 1.13 -2.56
CA LYS A 205 -7.30 0.40 -3.34
C LYS A 205 -7.78 -0.96 -3.83
N THR A 206 -9.02 -1.30 -3.48
CA THR A 206 -9.69 -2.57 -3.83
C THR A 206 -11.07 -2.27 -4.46
N TYR A 207 -11.16 -1.21 -5.26
CA TYR A 207 -12.37 -0.76 -5.99
C TYR A 207 -13.57 -0.41 -5.08
N GLY A 208 -13.28 -0.07 -3.83
CA GLY A 208 -14.21 0.49 -2.87
C GLY A 208 -14.10 2.01 -2.74
N PRO A 209 -14.95 2.63 -1.91
CA PRO A 209 -14.95 4.08 -1.71
C PRO A 209 -13.75 4.56 -0.89
N LYS A 210 -13.33 5.80 -1.11
CA LYS A 210 -12.43 6.54 -0.21
C LYS A 210 -13.12 6.83 1.12
N GLY A 211 -12.35 7.07 2.17
CA GLY A 211 -12.88 7.48 3.47
C GLY A 211 -13.34 6.33 4.37
N ILE A 212 -13.07 5.09 3.99
CA ILE A 212 -13.35 3.91 4.80
C ILE A 212 -12.19 2.91 4.72
N GLY A 213 -11.90 2.29 5.85
CA GLY A 213 -10.95 1.19 6.02
C GLY A 213 -11.36 0.35 7.22
N ALA A 214 -10.49 -0.58 7.58
CA ALA A 214 -10.70 -1.43 8.74
C ALA A 214 -9.37 -1.84 9.36
N LEU A 215 -9.42 -2.13 10.66
CA LEU A 215 -8.32 -2.76 11.39
C LEU A 215 -8.78 -4.14 11.88
N TYR A 216 -8.01 -5.17 11.53
CA TYR A 216 -8.11 -6.47 12.17
C TYR A 216 -7.41 -6.44 13.52
N VAL A 217 -8.08 -6.86 14.58
CA VAL A 217 -7.54 -6.99 15.95
C VAL A 217 -7.78 -8.42 16.42
N ARG A 218 -6.71 -9.20 16.52
CA ARG A 218 -6.78 -10.62 16.90
C ARG A 218 -7.42 -10.83 18.26
N ARG A 219 -8.36 -11.77 18.34
CA ARG A 219 -9.04 -12.14 19.57
C ARG A 219 -8.43 -13.35 20.29
N LYS A 220 -7.77 -14.24 19.56
CA LYS A 220 -7.18 -15.48 20.11
C LYS A 220 -5.80 -15.74 19.51
N PRO A 221 -4.68 -15.60 20.25
CA PRO A 221 -4.60 -14.99 21.58
C PRO A 221 -5.04 -13.55 21.55
N ARG A 222 -5.59 -13.06 22.66
CA ARG A 222 -6.19 -11.72 22.71
C ARG A 222 -5.13 -10.63 22.63
N VAL A 223 -5.24 -9.79 21.62
CA VAL A 223 -4.49 -8.54 21.49
C VAL A 223 -5.31 -7.39 22.09
N ARG A 224 -4.65 -6.46 22.74
CA ARG A 224 -5.26 -5.25 23.28
C ARG A 224 -4.58 -4.03 22.69
N ILE A 225 -5.36 -3.01 22.44
CA ILE A 225 -4.92 -1.71 21.96
C ILE A 225 -5.67 -0.61 22.71
N GLU A 226 -5.04 0.54 22.87
CA GLU A 226 -5.68 1.75 23.36
C GLU A 226 -6.39 2.47 22.22
N ALA A 227 -7.61 2.93 22.49
CA ALA A 227 -8.35 3.74 21.54
C ALA A 227 -7.65 5.09 21.32
N GLN A 228 -7.65 5.57 20.08
CA GLN A 228 -7.12 6.88 19.72
C GLN A 228 -8.22 7.96 19.64
N MET A 229 -9.46 7.54 19.37
CA MET A 229 -10.64 8.39 19.29
C MET A 229 -11.65 8.01 20.35
N HIS A 230 -12.00 8.96 21.20
CA HIS A 230 -12.91 8.77 22.32
C HIS A 230 -14.28 9.41 22.02
N GLY A 231 -15.36 8.81 22.54
CA GLY A 231 -16.76 9.22 22.33
C GLY A 231 -17.66 7.99 22.44
N GLY A 232 -18.87 8.00 22.25
CA GLY A 232 -19.95 7.00 22.28
C GLY A 232 -19.65 5.49 22.39
N GLY A 233 -18.40 5.06 22.44
CA GLY A 233 -18.00 3.65 22.62
C GLY A 233 -18.27 2.75 21.41
N HIS A 234 -18.40 3.31 20.22
CA HIS A 234 -18.60 2.53 19.00
C HIS A 234 -17.41 1.58 18.77
N GLU A 235 -17.61 0.60 17.90
CA GLU A 235 -16.61 -0.41 17.58
C GLU A 235 -16.00 -1.08 18.83
N ARG A 236 -16.86 -1.45 19.77
CA ARG A 236 -16.47 -2.10 21.04
C ARG A 236 -15.47 -1.28 21.86
N GLY A 237 -15.52 0.04 21.73
CA GLY A 237 -14.65 0.98 22.41
C GLY A 237 -13.29 1.22 21.72
N PHE A 238 -13.02 0.55 20.63
CA PHE A 238 -11.75 0.75 19.89
C PHE A 238 -11.74 2.03 19.04
N ARG A 239 -12.89 2.40 18.48
CA ARG A 239 -13.00 3.56 17.60
C ARG A 239 -14.38 4.17 17.67
N SER A 240 -14.50 5.33 18.28
CA SER A 240 -15.74 6.07 18.43
C SER A 240 -16.06 6.92 17.20
N GLY A 241 -17.34 7.16 16.98
CA GLY A 241 -17.88 7.98 15.89
C GLY A 241 -18.99 7.25 15.14
N THR A 242 -20.00 7.98 14.68
CA THR A 242 -21.10 7.43 13.89
C THR A 242 -20.57 6.70 12.68
N LEU A 243 -21.03 5.45 12.50
CA LEU A 243 -20.57 4.61 11.41
C LEU A 243 -21.14 5.09 10.07
N ALA A 244 -20.29 5.21 9.06
CA ALA A 244 -20.62 5.65 7.72
C ALA A 244 -21.20 4.48 6.91
N THR A 245 -22.48 4.15 7.11
CA THR A 245 -23.12 2.94 6.58
C THR A 245 -22.92 2.78 5.07
N HIS A 246 -23.09 3.85 4.29
CA HIS A 246 -22.90 3.82 2.84
C HIS A 246 -21.47 3.44 2.41
N GLN A 247 -20.46 3.94 3.11
CA GLN A 247 -19.05 3.61 2.81
C GLN A 247 -18.72 2.19 3.30
N ILE A 248 -19.23 1.79 4.44
CA ILE A 248 -19.06 0.43 5.01
C ILE A 248 -19.64 -0.61 4.06
N VAL A 249 -20.87 -0.41 3.58
CA VAL A 249 -21.50 -1.27 2.58
C VAL A 249 -20.66 -1.32 1.30
N GLY A 250 -20.13 -0.19 0.87
CA GLY A 250 -19.23 -0.12 -0.28
C GLY A 250 -17.95 -0.94 -0.09
N MET A 251 -17.32 -0.86 1.08
CA MET A 251 -16.14 -1.67 1.38
C MET A 251 -16.48 -3.16 1.44
N GLY A 252 -17.58 -3.54 2.08
CA GLY A 252 -18.03 -4.92 2.14
C GLY A 252 -18.26 -5.53 0.76
N GLU A 253 -18.96 -4.81 -0.12
CA GLU A 253 -19.19 -5.27 -1.50
C GLU A 253 -17.90 -5.33 -2.33
N ALA A 254 -17.01 -4.34 -2.21
CA ALA A 254 -15.71 -4.37 -2.89
C ALA A 254 -14.87 -5.58 -2.46
N PHE A 255 -14.88 -5.93 -1.18
CA PHE A 255 -14.14 -7.07 -0.65
C PHE A 255 -14.80 -8.41 -1.02
N ARG A 256 -16.13 -8.46 -1.11
CA ARG A 256 -16.85 -9.63 -1.64
C ARG A 256 -16.45 -9.89 -3.10
N LEU A 257 -16.48 -8.87 -3.94
CA LEU A 257 -16.07 -8.98 -5.34
C LEU A 257 -14.58 -9.39 -5.47
N ALA A 258 -13.72 -8.80 -4.65
CA ALA A 258 -12.31 -9.17 -4.62
C ALA A 258 -12.11 -10.65 -4.27
N ARG A 259 -12.84 -11.19 -3.28
CA ARG A 259 -12.78 -12.61 -2.92
C ARG A 259 -13.21 -13.52 -4.07
N GLU A 260 -14.24 -13.14 -4.81
CA GLU A 260 -14.79 -13.96 -5.89
C GLU A 260 -13.97 -13.89 -7.19
N GLU A 261 -13.37 -12.74 -7.48
CA GLU A 261 -12.74 -12.45 -8.78
C GLU A 261 -11.21 -12.43 -8.73
N MET A 262 -10.58 -12.36 -7.55
CA MET A 262 -9.14 -12.13 -7.37
C MET A 262 -8.27 -13.11 -8.18
N GLY A 263 -8.63 -14.39 -8.25
CA GLY A 263 -7.83 -15.39 -8.95
C GLY A 263 -7.69 -15.09 -10.44
N THR A 264 -8.82 -14.96 -11.12
CA THR A 264 -8.85 -14.69 -12.57
C THR A 264 -8.40 -13.27 -12.91
N GLU A 265 -8.73 -12.29 -12.07
CA GLU A 265 -8.34 -10.91 -12.26
C GLU A 265 -6.81 -10.75 -12.15
N ASN A 266 -6.20 -11.34 -11.12
CA ASN A 266 -4.76 -11.29 -10.90
C ASN A 266 -3.97 -11.98 -12.03
N GLU A 267 -4.45 -13.08 -12.56
CA GLU A 267 -3.85 -13.75 -13.72
C GLU A 267 -3.84 -12.83 -14.95
N ARG A 268 -5.00 -12.26 -15.28
CA ARG A 268 -5.13 -11.31 -16.39
C ARG A 268 -4.24 -10.07 -16.22
N ILE A 269 -4.25 -9.48 -15.03
CA ILE A 269 -3.45 -8.27 -14.75
C ILE A 269 -1.95 -8.58 -14.81
N ARG A 270 -1.53 -9.76 -14.34
CA ARG A 270 -0.14 -10.21 -14.47
C ARG A 270 0.29 -10.30 -15.93
N MET A 271 -0.54 -10.88 -16.79
CA MET A 271 -0.26 -10.94 -18.24
C MET A 271 -0.08 -9.54 -18.84
N LEU A 272 -0.93 -8.58 -18.46
CA LEU A 272 -0.82 -7.19 -18.91
C LEU A 272 0.45 -6.51 -18.38
N ARG A 273 0.81 -6.72 -17.11
CA ARG A 273 2.06 -6.22 -16.53
C ARG A 273 3.29 -6.80 -17.24
N ASP A 274 3.29 -8.10 -17.49
CA ASP A 274 4.41 -8.77 -18.15
C ASP A 274 4.53 -8.30 -19.61
N ARG A 275 3.40 -8.04 -20.29
CA ARG A 275 3.38 -7.41 -21.62
C ARG A 275 4.01 -6.02 -21.58
N LEU A 276 3.65 -5.20 -20.59
CA LEU A 276 4.27 -3.89 -20.39
C LEU A 276 5.77 -4.01 -20.15
N TRP A 277 6.20 -4.88 -19.25
CA TRP A 277 7.61 -5.08 -18.94
C TRP A 277 8.39 -5.59 -20.16
N ASN A 278 7.87 -6.57 -20.88
CA ASN A 278 8.50 -7.09 -22.09
C ASN A 278 8.71 -5.98 -23.15
N GLY A 279 7.80 -5.04 -23.25
CA GLY A 279 7.96 -3.88 -24.10
C GLY A 279 9.01 -2.89 -23.59
N LEU A 280 8.95 -2.51 -22.33
CA LEU A 280 9.85 -1.52 -21.73
C LEU A 280 11.28 -2.02 -21.57
N SER A 281 11.49 -3.30 -21.29
CA SER A 281 12.81 -3.92 -21.14
C SER A 281 13.62 -3.98 -22.43
N GLN A 282 13.00 -3.68 -23.59
CA GLN A 282 13.72 -3.52 -24.86
C GLN A 282 14.38 -2.14 -24.99
N ILE A 283 14.03 -1.19 -24.15
CA ILE A 283 14.68 0.13 -24.12
C ILE A 283 15.99 -0.04 -23.37
N GLU A 284 17.09 0.43 -24.00
CA GLU A 284 18.42 0.39 -23.41
C GLU A 284 18.47 1.17 -22.08
N GLU A 285 19.29 0.75 -21.13
CA GLU A 285 19.45 1.43 -19.83
C GLU A 285 18.14 1.65 -19.05
N VAL A 286 17.31 0.61 -19.02
CA VAL A 286 16.06 0.56 -18.25
C VAL A 286 16.18 -0.52 -17.17
N TYR A 287 15.83 -0.17 -15.95
CA TYR A 287 16.05 -1.02 -14.77
C TYR A 287 14.77 -1.24 -14.00
N LEU A 288 14.48 -2.49 -13.67
CA LEU A 288 13.41 -2.87 -12.76
C LEU A 288 13.79 -2.56 -11.31
N ASN A 289 12.87 -1.98 -10.55
CA ASN A 289 13.04 -1.73 -9.13
C ASN A 289 12.23 -2.74 -8.31
N GLY A 290 12.93 -3.43 -7.40
CA GLY A 290 12.36 -4.49 -6.56
C GLY A 290 12.38 -5.88 -7.21
N ASP A 291 12.07 -6.89 -6.41
CA ASP A 291 12.03 -8.29 -6.84
C ASP A 291 10.92 -8.52 -7.88
N MET A 292 11.17 -9.34 -8.89
CA MET A 292 10.17 -9.64 -9.92
C MET A 292 9.26 -10.80 -9.54
N ASP A 293 9.78 -11.80 -8.85
CA ASP A 293 9.04 -13.00 -8.48
C ASP A 293 8.16 -12.76 -7.24
N GLN A 294 8.73 -12.07 -6.24
CA GLN A 294 8.03 -11.67 -5.03
C GLN A 294 7.32 -10.31 -5.22
N ARG A 295 6.45 -10.23 -6.22
CA ARG A 295 5.76 -9.00 -6.62
C ARG A 295 4.28 -9.25 -6.87
N VAL A 296 3.45 -8.28 -6.45
CA VAL A 296 2.02 -8.28 -6.80
C VAL A 296 1.81 -8.16 -8.32
N PRO A 297 0.73 -8.74 -8.84
CA PRO A 297 0.53 -8.84 -10.29
C PRO A 297 0.40 -7.48 -11.00
N HIS A 298 -0.06 -6.45 -10.32
CA HIS A 298 -0.47 -5.18 -10.93
C HIS A 298 0.59 -4.08 -10.93
N ASN A 299 1.72 -4.27 -10.26
CA ASN A 299 2.75 -3.22 -10.06
C ASN A 299 3.99 -3.49 -10.91
N LEU A 300 4.48 -2.44 -11.54
CA LEU A 300 5.77 -2.38 -12.23
C LEU A 300 6.42 -1.03 -11.92
N ASN A 301 7.58 -1.02 -11.28
CA ASN A 301 8.36 0.18 -11.02
C ASN A 301 9.66 0.10 -11.82
N VAL A 302 9.90 1.10 -12.66
CA VAL A 302 10.97 1.09 -13.66
C VAL A 302 11.71 2.42 -13.66
N SER A 303 13.03 2.38 -13.61
CA SER A 303 13.91 3.54 -13.77
C SER A 303 14.45 3.62 -15.20
N PHE A 304 14.44 4.83 -15.77
CA PHE A 304 14.92 5.14 -17.11
C PHE A 304 16.18 5.98 -17.02
N ASN A 305 17.36 5.34 -17.07
CA ASN A 305 18.63 6.05 -16.93
C ASN A 305 18.83 7.10 -18.03
N TYR A 306 19.56 8.16 -17.72
CA TYR A 306 19.84 9.30 -18.61
C TYR A 306 18.62 10.10 -19.08
N VAL A 307 17.52 10.01 -18.32
CA VAL A 307 16.31 10.80 -18.54
C VAL A 307 15.93 11.50 -17.24
N GLU A 308 15.69 12.78 -17.31
CA GLU A 308 15.20 13.54 -16.17
C GLU A 308 13.72 13.17 -15.91
N GLY A 309 13.39 12.80 -14.65
CA GLY A 309 12.10 12.19 -14.29
C GLY A 309 10.89 13.10 -14.50
N GLU A 310 10.99 14.39 -14.16
CA GLU A 310 9.89 15.35 -14.37
C GLU A 310 9.64 15.57 -15.87
N SER A 311 10.70 15.69 -16.65
CA SER A 311 10.61 15.81 -18.10
C SER A 311 9.95 14.57 -18.74
N LEU A 312 10.24 13.37 -18.21
CA LEU A 312 9.60 12.15 -18.69
C LEU A 312 8.11 12.13 -18.34
N ILE A 313 7.73 12.46 -17.11
CA ILE A 313 6.32 12.54 -16.68
C ILE A 313 5.55 13.54 -17.56
N MET A 314 6.15 14.70 -17.83
CA MET A 314 5.53 15.72 -18.70
C MET A 314 5.42 15.25 -20.17
N ALA A 315 6.40 14.48 -20.63
CA ALA A 315 6.42 13.97 -22.00
C ALA A 315 5.39 12.85 -22.25
N ILE A 316 4.96 12.14 -21.20
CA ILE A 316 3.99 11.04 -21.27
C ILE A 316 2.63 11.41 -20.64
N LYS A 317 2.23 12.67 -20.72
CA LYS A 317 0.97 13.19 -20.14
C LYS A 317 -0.31 12.48 -20.60
N GLU A 318 -0.23 11.71 -21.67
CA GLU A 318 -1.28 10.83 -22.17
C GLU A 318 -1.51 9.60 -21.24
N LEU A 319 -0.59 9.35 -20.29
CA LEU A 319 -0.68 8.33 -19.26
C LEU A 319 -0.79 8.99 -17.89
N ALA A 320 -1.68 8.51 -17.05
CA ALA A 320 -1.72 8.83 -15.63
C ALA A 320 -0.88 7.80 -14.88
N VAL A 321 0.31 8.19 -14.45
CA VAL A 321 1.29 7.37 -13.73
C VAL A 321 1.84 8.14 -12.54
N SER A 322 2.53 7.48 -11.63
CA SER A 322 3.24 8.12 -10.51
C SER A 322 4.75 8.06 -10.70
N SER A 323 5.45 9.15 -10.36
CA SER A 323 6.90 9.09 -10.14
C SER A 323 7.23 8.41 -8.82
N GLY A 324 8.46 7.92 -8.65
CA GLY A 324 8.93 7.39 -7.37
C GLY A 324 8.91 8.41 -6.21
N SER A 325 8.78 9.71 -6.52
CA SER A 325 8.67 10.79 -5.53
C SER A 325 7.23 11.21 -5.20
N ALA A 326 6.22 10.57 -5.80
CA ALA A 326 4.82 11.04 -5.77
C ALA A 326 4.13 11.00 -4.38
N CYS A 327 4.72 10.38 -3.37
CA CYS A 327 4.18 10.44 -2.00
C CYS A 327 4.49 11.77 -1.28
N THR A 328 5.31 12.64 -1.88
CA THR A 328 5.65 13.97 -1.35
C THR A 328 5.53 15.01 -2.46
N SER A 329 4.31 15.38 -2.79
CA SER A 329 3.95 16.35 -3.85
C SER A 329 4.51 17.77 -3.66
N ALA A 330 5.47 17.97 -2.75
CA ALA A 330 6.10 19.25 -2.47
C ALA A 330 7.63 19.19 -2.35
N SER A 331 8.28 18.04 -2.50
CA SER A 331 9.75 17.94 -2.43
C SER A 331 10.33 17.34 -3.70
N LEU A 332 11.36 18.00 -4.24
CA LEU A 332 12.22 17.53 -5.33
C LEU A 332 13.11 16.33 -4.91
N GLU A 333 12.83 15.70 -3.77
CA GLU A 333 13.64 14.60 -3.26
C GLU A 333 13.28 13.27 -3.93
N PRO A 334 14.28 12.45 -4.28
CA PRO A 334 14.05 11.13 -4.83
C PRO A 334 13.36 10.21 -3.82
N SER A 335 12.71 9.16 -4.31
CA SER A 335 12.01 8.18 -3.46
C SER A 335 12.94 7.59 -2.39
N TYR A 336 12.52 7.71 -1.13
CA TYR A 336 13.22 7.09 -0.01
C TYR A 336 13.20 5.55 -0.10
N VAL A 337 12.17 4.98 -0.74
CA VAL A 337 12.08 3.53 -1.01
C VAL A 337 13.18 3.10 -1.96
N LEU A 338 13.35 3.79 -3.09
CA LEU A 338 14.38 3.46 -4.07
C LEU A 338 15.81 3.72 -3.55
N ARG A 339 15.99 4.75 -2.74
CA ARG A 339 17.25 4.96 -2.00
C ARG A 339 17.54 3.80 -1.05
N ALA A 340 16.53 3.28 -0.36
CA ALA A 340 16.69 2.12 0.51
C ALA A 340 17.09 0.84 -0.24
N LEU A 341 16.73 0.72 -1.53
CA LEU A 341 17.22 -0.35 -2.42
C LEU A 341 18.64 -0.12 -2.94
N GLY A 342 19.30 0.96 -2.54
CA GLY A 342 20.64 1.31 -3.03
C GLY A 342 20.66 1.95 -4.42
N ARG A 343 19.51 2.41 -4.93
CA ARG A 343 19.49 3.18 -6.18
C ARG A 343 20.13 4.55 -5.97
N ASN A 344 20.99 4.97 -6.90
CA ASN A 344 21.50 6.34 -6.89
C ASN A 344 20.37 7.35 -7.17
N ASP A 345 20.62 8.62 -6.89
CA ASP A 345 19.61 9.65 -7.01
C ASP A 345 19.09 9.81 -8.45
N GLU A 346 19.93 9.62 -9.46
CA GLU A 346 19.54 9.69 -10.87
C GLU A 346 18.52 8.62 -11.25
N LEU A 347 18.78 7.36 -10.89
CA LEU A 347 17.85 6.25 -11.13
C LEU A 347 16.58 6.36 -10.28
N ALA A 348 16.71 6.88 -9.06
CA ALA A 348 15.53 7.09 -8.20
C ALA A 348 14.62 8.21 -8.74
N HIS A 349 15.20 9.30 -9.26
CA HIS A 349 14.45 10.41 -9.89
C HIS A 349 13.78 10.00 -11.21
N SER A 350 14.45 9.20 -12.03
CA SER A 350 13.94 8.75 -13.33
C SER A 350 12.98 7.57 -13.25
N SER A 351 12.55 7.20 -12.05
CA SER A 351 11.64 6.08 -11.86
C SER A 351 10.19 6.46 -12.11
N ILE A 352 9.46 5.52 -12.73
CA ILE A 352 8.02 5.59 -12.90
C ILE A 352 7.39 4.32 -12.35
N ARG A 353 6.35 4.50 -11.55
CA ARG A 353 5.49 3.42 -11.10
C ARG A 353 4.30 3.31 -12.04
N PHE A 354 4.17 2.17 -12.71
CA PHE A 354 3.01 1.77 -13.47
C PHE A 354 2.20 0.78 -12.64
N THR A 355 0.92 1.05 -12.45
CA THR A 355 0.04 0.10 -11.80
C THR A 355 -1.25 -0.06 -12.60
N LEU A 356 -1.49 -1.32 -12.98
CA LEU A 356 -2.60 -1.72 -13.82
C LEU A 356 -3.78 -2.15 -12.94
N GLY A 357 -4.97 -2.27 -13.54
CA GLY A 357 -6.14 -2.64 -12.76
C GLY A 357 -7.22 -3.34 -13.56
N ARG A 358 -8.38 -3.48 -12.89
CA ARG A 358 -9.57 -4.17 -13.42
C ARG A 358 -9.98 -3.70 -14.80
N PHE A 359 -9.85 -2.42 -15.09
CA PHE A 359 -10.32 -1.82 -16.33
C PHE A 359 -9.22 -1.57 -17.36
N THR A 360 -7.97 -1.94 -17.07
CA THR A 360 -6.86 -1.82 -18.03
C THR A 360 -7.01 -2.83 -19.16
N THR A 361 -6.79 -2.37 -20.40
CA THR A 361 -6.86 -3.18 -21.62
C THR A 361 -5.49 -3.44 -22.24
N GLU A 362 -5.39 -4.45 -23.11
CA GLU A 362 -4.16 -4.72 -23.87
C GLU A 362 -3.76 -3.55 -24.79
N GLN A 363 -4.75 -2.92 -25.42
CA GLN A 363 -4.53 -1.79 -26.31
C GLN A 363 -3.92 -0.58 -25.56
N GLU A 364 -4.36 -0.35 -24.32
CA GLU A 364 -3.80 0.70 -23.46
C GLU A 364 -2.35 0.40 -23.08
N VAL A 365 -2.04 -0.87 -22.81
CA VAL A 365 -0.66 -1.30 -22.52
C VAL A 365 0.24 -1.14 -23.75
N ASP A 366 -0.21 -1.57 -24.93
CA ASP A 366 0.55 -1.42 -26.16
C ASP A 366 0.82 0.04 -26.50
N PHE A 367 -0.19 0.89 -26.37
CA PHE A 367 -0.05 2.32 -26.56
C PHE A 367 0.98 2.90 -25.56
N ALA A 368 0.92 2.51 -24.29
CA ALA A 368 1.86 2.98 -23.29
C ALA A 368 3.32 2.59 -23.64
N VAL A 369 3.54 1.37 -24.08
CA VAL A 369 4.87 0.89 -24.51
C VAL A 369 5.43 1.74 -25.64
N GLU A 370 4.65 1.94 -26.73
CA GLU A 370 5.11 2.70 -27.88
C GLU A 370 5.33 4.19 -27.55
N LEU A 371 4.44 4.78 -26.77
CA LEU A 371 4.59 6.15 -26.30
C LEU A 371 5.89 6.33 -25.51
N ILE A 372 6.13 5.48 -24.52
CA ILE A 372 7.30 5.56 -23.64
C ILE A 372 8.58 5.37 -24.44
N LYS A 373 8.66 4.37 -25.31
CA LYS A 373 9.80 4.16 -26.22
C LYS A 373 10.13 5.42 -27.00
N SER A 374 9.12 6.01 -27.62
CA SER A 374 9.28 7.24 -28.41
C SER A 374 9.75 8.43 -27.57
N ARG A 375 9.18 8.61 -26.36
CA ARG A 375 9.47 9.77 -25.52
C ARG A 375 10.84 9.66 -24.84
N VAL A 376 11.19 8.47 -24.34
CA VAL A 376 12.51 8.20 -23.77
C VAL A 376 13.62 8.43 -24.81
N GLY A 377 13.43 7.93 -26.04
CA GLY A 377 14.37 8.18 -27.13
C GLY A 377 14.58 9.67 -27.38
N LYS A 378 13.50 10.44 -27.55
CA LYS A 378 13.59 11.89 -27.77
C LYS A 378 14.25 12.66 -26.63
N LEU A 379 13.97 12.29 -25.37
CA LEU A 379 14.59 12.95 -24.23
C LEU A 379 16.09 12.65 -24.14
N ARG A 380 16.48 11.42 -24.44
CA ARG A 380 17.90 11.03 -24.50
C ARG A 380 18.64 11.72 -25.62
N ASP A 381 18.05 11.87 -26.80
CA ASP A 381 18.64 12.59 -27.92
C ASP A 381 18.98 14.07 -27.58
N MET A 382 18.35 14.61 -26.55
CA MET A 382 18.60 15.96 -26.03
C MET A 382 19.49 15.97 -24.75
N SER A 383 19.92 14.81 -24.28
CA SER A 383 20.68 14.67 -23.03
C SER A 383 22.18 14.57 -23.31
N PRO A 384 23.00 15.54 -22.85
CA PRO A 384 24.48 15.45 -22.96
C PRO A 384 25.02 14.21 -22.23
N LEU A 385 24.39 13.79 -21.14
CA LEU A 385 24.78 12.60 -20.38
C LEU A 385 24.64 11.32 -21.19
N TRP A 386 23.63 11.25 -22.04
CA TRP A 386 23.42 10.12 -22.93
C TRP A 386 24.46 10.05 -24.04
N GLU A 387 24.85 11.20 -24.61
CA GLU A 387 25.92 11.27 -25.61
C GLU A 387 27.26 10.81 -25.00
N MET A 388 27.62 11.34 -23.82
CA MET A 388 28.83 10.95 -23.10
C MET A 388 28.83 9.45 -22.76
N ALA A 389 27.69 8.89 -22.31
CA ALA A 389 27.59 7.46 -22.03
C ALA A 389 27.82 6.61 -23.30
N LYS A 390 27.29 7.01 -24.44
CA LYS A 390 27.52 6.34 -25.74
C LYS A 390 28.98 6.40 -26.21
N GLU A 391 29.67 7.47 -25.88
CA GLU A 391 31.09 7.63 -26.14
C GLU A 391 31.98 6.84 -25.17
N GLY A 392 31.38 6.14 -24.19
CA GLY A 392 32.12 5.33 -23.21
C GLY A 392 32.76 6.14 -22.10
N ILE A 393 32.35 7.37 -21.90
CA ILE A 393 32.85 8.24 -20.84
C ILE A 393 32.23 7.80 -19.52
N ASP A 394 33.03 7.43 -18.54
CA ASP A 394 32.54 7.13 -17.18
C ASP A 394 32.14 8.44 -16.49
N LEU A 395 30.82 8.63 -16.32
CA LEU A 395 30.24 9.83 -15.73
C LEU A 395 30.64 10.04 -14.26
N ASN A 396 31.08 8.98 -13.56
CA ASN A 396 31.59 9.10 -12.19
C ASN A 396 32.95 9.80 -12.14
N THR A 397 33.64 9.88 -13.26
CA THR A 397 34.97 10.54 -13.39
C THR A 397 34.88 11.98 -13.86
N VAL A 398 33.70 12.43 -14.29
CA VAL A 398 33.49 13.79 -14.80
C VAL A 398 33.40 14.78 -13.64
N GLN A 399 34.35 15.75 -13.61
CA GLN A 399 34.25 16.86 -12.67
C GLN A 399 33.24 17.89 -13.19
N TRP A 400 32.07 17.92 -12.57
CA TRP A 400 31.05 18.93 -12.83
C TRP A 400 31.51 20.25 -12.24
N ALA A 401 31.65 21.29 -13.08
CA ALA A 401 31.89 22.64 -12.56
C ALA A 401 30.68 23.08 -11.70
N ALA A 402 30.93 23.32 -10.41
CA ALA A 402 29.95 23.93 -9.54
C ALA A 402 29.65 25.35 -10.05
N HIS A 403 28.42 25.58 -10.52
CA HIS A 403 27.92 26.93 -10.87
C HIS A 403 27.09 27.48 -9.70
#